data_4003b3b89af767cc13f5957c17c28d71
#
_entry.id   4003b3b89af767cc13f5957c17c28d71
#
_cell.length_a   1.000
_cell.length_b   1.000
_cell.length_c   1.000
_cell.angle_alpha   90.00
_cell.angle_beta   90.00
_cell.angle_gamma   90.00
#
_symmetry.space_group_name_H-M   'P 1'
#
loop_
_entity.id
_entity.type
_entity.pdbx_description
1 polymer ?
#
loop_
_entity_poly.entity_id
_entity_poly.type
_entity_poly.pdbx_seq_one_letter_code
_entity_poly.pdbx_strand_id
1 'polypeptide(L)'
;MATDTHTDVCIRGDIEPTHGDIDTSGNVIIAGSVPGGLTIRAGGNVEVQGHIDGTQILARGNVTIGGRLGGGRVRAGGCLTVGSEPATRIVDGGEAFAVGSVELRGEVGPSSTTPATIGLLADPETTARLGKAEEGLAFIENEMVRILRTLGLQTVTKSGVEELFRVTPHNKRKFLIEILKQLDQLTRSREQLVSKRGTYQRHADEHLSGIHLRVLGSVLEGVQVRIGDAVHNVTEVLHAPVFHMADDAVHWRLGAADTL
;
A
#
# COMPACT_ATOMS: atom_id res chain seq x y z
N MET A 1 -20.25 11.81 23.24
CA MET A 1 -18.80 12.03 23.18
C MET A 1 -18.15 10.76 23.68
N ALA A 2 -17.70 9.89 22.78
CA ALA A 2 -16.89 8.71 23.15
C ALA A 2 -15.47 9.22 23.36
N THR A 3 -14.98 9.18 24.59
CA THR A 3 -13.56 9.35 24.91
C THR A 3 -12.86 8.11 24.34
N ASP A 4 -12.21 8.25 23.20
CA ASP A 4 -11.30 7.25 22.64
C ASP A 4 -10.11 7.13 23.62
N THR A 5 -10.19 6.18 24.53
CA THR A 5 -9.12 5.94 25.50
C THR A 5 -8.03 5.20 24.75
N HIS A 6 -7.07 5.94 24.21
CA HIS A 6 -5.83 5.38 23.66
C HIS A 6 -5.10 4.66 24.80
N THR A 7 -5.09 3.34 24.74
CA THR A 7 -4.42 2.53 25.76
C THR A 7 -3.04 2.13 25.25
N ASP A 8 -2.01 2.83 25.70
CA ASP A 8 -0.63 2.47 25.41
C ASP A 8 -0.24 1.19 26.18
N VAL A 9 0.48 0.31 25.51
CA VAL A 9 1.02 -0.94 26.08
C VAL A 9 2.53 -0.80 26.24
N CYS A 10 3.02 -0.96 27.47
CA CYS A 10 4.44 -0.84 27.80
C CYS A 10 4.91 -2.13 28.46
N ILE A 11 5.82 -2.88 27.83
CA ILE A 11 6.38 -4.13 28.30
C ILE A 11 7.87 -3.93 28.60
N ARG A 12 8.25 -4.20 29.87
CA ARG A 12 9.64 -4.08 30.32
C ARG A 12 10.33 -5.43 30.21
N GLY A 13 11.12 -5.61 29.14
CA GLY A 13 11.86 -6.84 28.86
C GLY A 13 11.30 -7.63 27.68
N ASP A 14 11.74 -8.87 27.54
CA ASP A 14 11.34 -9.76 26.47
C ASP A 14 9.89 -10.22 26.64
N ILE A 15 9.21 -10.45 25.53
CA ILE A 15 7.88 -11.07 25.54
C ILE A 15 8.05 -12.58 25.57
N GLU A 16 7.33 -13.24 26.49
CA GLU A 16 7.25 -14.70 26.51
C GLU A 16 6.24 -15.20 25.45
N PRO A 17 6.46 -16.38 24.83
CA PRO A 17 5.51 -16.95 23.85
C PRO A 17 4.09 -17.15 24.38
N THR A 18 3.96 -17.27 25.72
CA THR A 18 2.67 -17.42 26.43
C THR A 18 1.89 -16.11 26.57
N HIS A 19 2.49 -14.97 26.26
CA HIS A 19 1.86 -13.65 26.44
C HIS A 19 0.60 -13.46 25.55
N GLY A 20 0.60 -14.10 24.39
CA GLY A 20 -0.46 -13.97 23.41
C GLY A 20 -0.34 -12.70 22.55
N ASP A 21 -1.28 -12.54 21.65
CA ASP A 21 -1.33 -11.40 20.73
C ASP A 21 -1.60 -10.08 21.47
N ILE A 22 -1.03 -9.00 20.97
CA ILE A 22 -1.23 -7.64 21.48
C ILE A 22 -2.11 -6.89 20.47
N ASP A 23 -3.24 -6.36 20.94
CA ASP A 23 -4.15 -5.53 20.15
C ASP A 23 -4.54 -4.28 20.94
N THR A 24 -4.16 -3.11 20.47
CA THR A 24 -4.42 -1.82 21.15
C THR A 24 -4.67 -0.70 20.15
N SER A 25 -5.51 0.27 20.55
CA SER A 25 -5.69 1.51 19.80
C SER A 25 -4.56 2.54 20.01
N GLY A 26 -3.71 2.34 21.03
CA GLY A 26 -2.59 3.20 21.39
C GLY A 26 -1.26 2.75 20.79
N ASN A 27 -0.17 3.15 21.46
CA ASN A 27 1.19 2.76 21.13
C ASN A 27 1.58 1.45 21.83
N VAL A 28 2.56 0.76 21.26
CA VAL A 28 3.19 -0.43 21.87
C VAL A 28 4.68 -0.16 22.02
N ILE A 29 5.20 -0.27 23.24
CA ILE A 29 6.61 -0.13 23.56
C ILE A 29 7.09 -1.39 24.26
N ILE A 30 8.09 -2.05 23.67
CA ILE A 30 8.68 -3.29 24.20
C ILE A 30 10.17 -3.08 24.39
N ALA A 31 10.65 -3.11 25.64
CA ALA A 31 12.05 -2.89 25.97
C ALA A 31 12.95 -4.12 25.69
N GLY A 32 12.39 -5.22 25.27
CA GLY A 32 13.09 -6.47 24.93
C GLY A 32 12.78 -6.98 23.55
N SER A 33 12.94 -8.30 23.38
CA SER A 33 12.71 -9.02 22.12
C SER A 33 11.32 -9.64 22.07
N VAL A 34 10.86 -9.90 20.84
CA VAL A 34 9.55 -10.50 20.56
C VAL A 34 9.77 -11.83 19.85
N PRO A 35 9.33 -12.95 20.47
CA PRO A 35 9.45 -14.29 19.89
C PRO A 35 8.44 -14.51 18.77
N GLY A 36 8.66 -15.57 17.99
CA GLY A 36 7.80 -15.95 16.89
C GLY A 36 6.39 -16.39 17.29
N GLY A 37 5.47 -16.33 16.33
CA GLY A 37 4.10 -16.80 16.45
C GLY A 37 3.12 -15.79 17.05
N LEU A 38 3.56 -14.57 17.35
CA LEU A 38 2.71 -13.51 17.90
C LEU A 38 2.27 -12.52 16.83
N THR A 39 1.14 -11.86 17.11
CA THR A 39 0.67 -10.72 16.31
C THR A 39 0.56 -9.49 17.21
N ILE A 40 1.16 -8.38 16.75
CA ILE A 40 1.06 -7.08 17.41
C ILE A 40 0.29 -6.14 16.48
N ARG A 41 -0.87 -5.65 16.96
CA ARG A 41 -1.66 -4.63 16.28
C ARG A 41 -1.70 -3.37 17.14
N ALA A 42 -1.25 -2.26 16.57
CA ALA A 42 -1.24 -0.96 17.23
C ALA A 42 -1.98 0.09 16.39
N GLY A 43 -2.88 0.84 17.02
CA GLY A 43 -3.47 2.03 16.42
C GLY A 43 -2.53 3.22 16.35
N GLY A 44 -1.43 3.20 17.12
CA GLY A 44 -0.34 4.17 17.16
C GLY A 44 0.97 3.60 16.63
N ASN A 45 2.07 3.98 17.29
CA ASN A 45 3.43 3.55 16.96
C ASN A 45 3.78 2.22 17.66
N VAL A 46 4.73 1.50 17.09
CA VAL A 46 5.33 0.31 17.71
C VAL A 46 6.84 0.54 17.84
N GLU A 47 7.35 0.39 19.05
CA GLU A 47 8.79 0.44 19.35
C GLU A 47 9.20 -0.88 20.02
N VAL A 48 10.16 -1.58 19.42
CA VAL A 48 10.78 -2.79 19.97
C VAL A 48 12.28 -2.55 20.05
N GLN A 49 12.86 -2.55 21.25
CA GLN A 49 14.29 -2.30 21.44
C GLN A 49 15.16 -3.51 21.09
N GLY A 50 14.62 -4.71 21.25
CA GLY A 50 15.28 -5.98 20.96
C GLY A 50 15.04 -6.49 19.54
N HIS A 51 15.11 -7.82 19.41
CA HIS A 51 14.93 -8.56 18.14
C HIS A 51 13.47 -9.00 17.97
N ILE A 52 13.10 -9.22 16.71
CA ILE A 52 11.82 -9.79 16.34
C ILE A 52 12.08 -11.02 15.48
N ASP A 53 11.54 -12.17 15.89
CA ASP A 53 11.67 -13.41 15.15
C ASP A 53 10.27 -13.99 14.85
N GLY A 54 9.90 -14.11 13.56
CA GLY A 54 8.66 -14.76 13.11
C GLY A 54 7.35 -14.12 13.59
N THR A 55 7.37 -12.85 13.97
CA THR A 55 6.21 -12.11 14.50
C THR A 55 5.58 -11.24 13.41
N GLN A 56 4.25 -11.07 13.47
CA GLN A 56 3.53 -10.13 12.63
C GLN A 56 3.28 -8.82 13.37
N ILE A 57 3.75 -7.70 12.81
CA ILE A 57 3.49 -6.34 13.32
C ILE A 57 2.68 -5.54 12.32
N LEU A 58 1.58 -4.96 12.80
CA LEU A 58 0.68 -4.08 12.08
C LEU A 58 0.50 -2.81 12.89
N ALA A 59 1.13 -1.71 12.50
CA ALA A 59 1.00 -0.41 13.15
C ALA A 59 0.36 0.60 12.18
N ARG A 60 -0.53 1.46 12.69
CA ARG A 60 -1.01 2.61 11.89
C ARG A 60 0.02 3.74 11.86
N GLY A 61 0.85 3.85 12.89
CA GLY A 61 1.94 4.81 12.99
C GLY A 61 3.29 4.25 12.51
N ASN A 62 4.35 4.77 13.11
CA ASN A 62 5.72 4.36 12.84
C ASN A 62 6.06 3.04 13.54
N VAL A 63 6.99 2.29 12.95
CA VAL A 63 7.58 1.10 13.58
C VAL A 63 9.09 1.30 13.70
N THR A 64 9.61 1.12 14.92
CA THR A 64 11.04 1.16 15.21
C THR A 64 11.46 -0.16 15.85
N ILE A 65 12.44 -0.83 15.26
CA ILE A 65 13.03 -2.08 15.75
C ILE A 65 14.51 -1.83 15.98
N GLY A 66 14.95 -1.85 17.23
CA GLY A 66 16.36 -1.59 17.59
C GLY A 66 17.30 -2.72 17.18
N GLY A 67 16.79 -3.96 17.19
CA GLY A 67 17.52 -5.16 16.84
C GLY A 67 17.25 -5.66 15.42
N ARG A 68 17.23 -6.99 15.28
CA ARG A 68 17.02 -7.71 14.01
C ARG A 68 15.55 -8.07 13.79
N LEU A 69 15.14 -8.08 12.54
CA LEU A 69 13.90 -8.68 12.05
C LEU A 69 14.24 -10.02 11.37
N GLY A 70 13.89 -11.14 12.00
CA GLY A 70 14.08 -12.49 11.48
C GLY A 70 12.75 -13.12 11.07
N GLY A 71 12.54 -13.40 9.77
CA GLY A 71 11.41 -14.17 9.27
C GLY A 71 10.00 -13.61 9.53
N GLY A 72 9.87 -12.44 10.14
CA GLY A 72 8.60 -11.81 10.50
C GLY A 72 7.96 -11.02 9.36
N ARG A 73 6.80 -10.45 9.67
CA ARG A 73 6.12 -9.52 8.76
C ARG A 73 5.82 -8.21 9.47
N VAL A 74 6.36 -7.12 8.97
CA VAL A 74 6.16 -5.77 9.52
C VAL A 74 5.47 -4.88 8.50
N ARG A 75 4.40 -4.21 8.92
CA ARG A 75 3.71 -3.18 8.14
C ARG A 75 3.50 -1.94 9.00
N ALA A 76 4.14 -0.85 8.60
CA ALA A 76 3.99 0.46 9.21
C ALA A 76 3.10 1.36 8.34
N GLY A 77 2.11 2.00 8.95
CA GLY A 77 1.31 3.06 8.29
C GLY A 77 2.08 4.38 8.17
N GLY A 78 3.12 4.56 8.99
CA GLY A 78 4.11 5.64 8.91
C GLY A 78 5.45 5.14 8.37
N CYS A 79 6.54 5.57 9.01
CA CYS A 79 7.92 5.17 8.67
C CYS A 79 8.32 3.87 9.39
N LEU A 80 9.24 3.12 8.78
CA LEU A 80 9.85 1.93 9.37
C LEU A 80 11.35 2.13 9.52
N THR A 81 11.86 1.93 10.73
CA THR A 81 13.30 1.91 11.03
C THR A 81 13.69 0.58 11.64
N VAL A 82 14.71 -0.09 11.11
CA VAL A 82 15.23 -1.35 11.65
C VAL A 82 16.73 -1.26 11.84
N GLY A 83 17.19 -1.70 12.99
CA GLY A 83 18.59 -1.73 13.39
C GLY A 83 19.06 -0.46 14.09
N SER A 84 20.04 -0.63 14.98
CA SER A 84 20.73 0.46 15.67
C SER A 84 22.16 0.66 15.16
N GLU A 85 22.77 -0.38 14.56
CA GLU A 85 24.17 -0.38 14.10
C GLU A 85 24.30 -0.89 12.67
N PRO A 86 25.12 -0.24 11.81
CA PRO A 86 25.19 -0.53 10.37
C PRO A 86 25.91 -1.84 9.98
N ALA A 87 26.60 -2.50 10.92
CA ALA A 87 27.49 -3.61 10.61
C ALA A 87 26.87 -5.02 10.74
N THR A 88 25.63 -5.14 11.18
CA THR A 88 24.98 -6.43 11.44
C THR A 88 23.86 -6.73 10.45
N ARG A 89 23.56 -8.01 10.26
CA ARG A 89 22.37 -8.44 9.52
C ARG A 89 21.12 -8.11 10.32
N ILE A 90 20.36 -7.14 9.80
CA ILE A 90 19.18 -6.61 10.50
C ILE A 90 17.87 -7.13 9.93
N VAL A 91 17.85 -7.56 8.66
CA VAL A 91 16.71 -8.26 8.07
C VAL A 91 17.22 -9.60 7.56
N ASP A 92 16.72 -10.67 8.18
CA ASP A 92 17.07 -12.06 7.89
C ASP A 92 15.83 -12.83 7.44
N GLY A 93 15.44 -12.62 6.19
CA GLY A 93 14.16 -13.06 5.64
C GLY A 93 12.96 -12.25 6.14
N GLY A 94 11.76 -12.62 5.65
CA GLY A 94 10.50 -11.97 6.04
C GLY A 94 10.13 -10.75 5.20
N GLU A 95 9.14 -10.01 5.69
CA GLU A 95 8.57 -8.87 4.97
C GLU A 95 8.64 -7.59 5.81
N ALA A 96 9.17 -6.51 5.23
CA ALA A 96 9.28 -5.21 5.87
C ALA A 96 8.73 -4.10 4.96
N PHE A 97 7.56 -3.57 5.29
CA PHE A 97 6.85 -2.57 4.49
C PHE A 97 6.46 -1.35 5.31
N ALA A 98 6.47 -0.18 4.66
CA ALA A 98 5.94 1.06 5.21
C ALA A 98 5.16 1.86 4.15
N VAL A 99 4.21 2.68 4.60
CA VAL A 99 3.56 3.70 3.78
C VAL A 99 4.44 4.95 3.69
N GLY A 100 5.17 5.26 4.76
CA GLY A 100 6.23 6.28 4.76
C GLY A 100 7.57 5.73 4.30
N SER A 101 8.66 6.44 4.61
CA SER A 101 10.00 6.00 4.27
C SER A 101 10.46 4.80 5.09
N VAL A 102 11.33 3.98 4.52
CA VAL A 102 11.98 2.84 5.18
C VAL A 102 13.47 3.12 5.33
N GLU A 103 13.99 2.98 6.55
CA GLU A 103 15.42 3.07 6.86
C GLU A 103 15.90 1.77 7.51
N LEU A 104 16.81 1.08 6.85
CA LEU A 104 17.39 -0.18 7.31
C LEU A 104 18.87 0.05 7.60
N ARG A 105 19.25 -0.02 8.89
CA ARG A 105 20.59 0.35 9.37
C ARG A 105 21.53 -0.86 9.49
N GLY A 106 21.61 -1.67 8.44
CA GLY A 106 22.48 -2.85 8.40
C GLY A 106 22.26 -3.69 7.16
N GLU A 107 22.71 -4.95 7.19
CA GLU A 107 22.59 -5.86 6.07
C GLU A 107 21.19 -6.46 5.96
N VAL A 108 20.69 -6.55 4.72
CA VAL A 108 19.40 -7.16 4.37
C VAL A 108 19.63 -8.35 3.48
N GLY A 109 19.07 -9.50 3.85
CA GLY A 109 19.21 -10.70 3.03
C GLY A 109 18.14 -11.74 3.31
N PRO A 110 17.99 -12.72 2.41
CA PRO A 110 17.13 -13.87 2.65
C PRO A 110 17.73 -14.76 3.75
N SER A 111 16.88 -15.39 4.55
CA SER A 111 17.31 -16.50 5.40
C SER A 111 17.36 -17.80 4.62
N SER A 112 17.87 -18.87 5.22
CA SER A 112 17.90 -20.21 4.60
C SER A 112 16.50 -20.75 4.26
N THR A 113 15.46 -20.25 4.93
CA THR A 113 14.09 -20.76 4.82
C THR A 113 13.07 -19.73 4.34
N THR A 114 13.41 -18.44 4.42
CA THR A 114 12.45 -17.37 4.13
C THR A 114 13.08 -16.30 3.23
N PRO A 115 12.46 -15.97 2.09
CA PRO A 115 12.91 -14.86 1.27
C PRO A 115 12.77 -13.54 2.03
N ALA A 116 13.58 -12.55 1.69
CA ALA A 116 13.46 -11.19 2.21
C ALA A 116 12.74 -10.31 1.18
N THR A 117 11.67 -9.66 1.63
CA THR A 117 10.96 -8.66 0.83
C THR A 117 10.89 -7.36 1.61
N ILE A 118 11.40 -6.29 1.04
CA ILE A 118 11.36 -4.95 1.64
C ILE A 118 10.65 -3.99 0.69
N GLY A 119 9.94 -2.99 1.22
CA GLY A 119 9.26 -2.10 0.29
C GLY A 119 8.47 -0.95 0.89
N LEU A 120 7.94 -0.17 -0.04
CA LEU A 120 7.09 0.97 0.20
C LEU A 120 5.68 0.68 -0.33
N LEU A 121 4.68 1.02 0.46
CA LEU A 121 3.27 0.84 0.13
C LEU A 121 2.65 2.18 -0.28
N ALA A 122 1.72 2.13 -1.22
CA ALA A 122 0.86 3.27 -1.48
C ALA A 122 -0.03 3.57 -0.25
N ASP A 123 -0.40 4.85 -0.09
CA ASP A 123 -1.30 5.26 0.98
C ASP A 123 -2.63 4.48 0.93
N PRO A 124 -3.02 3.80 2.02
CA PRO A 124 -4.21 2.95 2.04
C PRO A 124 -5.51 3.70 1.74
N GLU A 125 -5.61 4.97 2.17
CA GLU A 125 -6.81 5.77 1.93
C GLU A 125 -6.93 6.13 0.44
N THR A 126 -5.84 6.56 -0.17
CA THR A 126 -5.77 6.85 -1.62
C THR A 126 -6.04 5.59 -2.44
N THR A 127 -5.45 4.45 -2.06
CA THR A 127 -5.69 3.15 -2.72
C THR A 127 -7.16 2.72 -2.61
N ALA A 128 -7.78 2.87 -1.44
CA ALA A 128 -9.19 2.56 -1.25
C ALA A 128 -10.11 3.48 -2.07
N ARG A 129 -9.77 4.77 -2.19
CA ARG A 129 -10.52 5.72 -3.03
C ARG A 129 -10.38 5.40 -4.51
N LEU A 130 -9.20 4.98 -4.95
CA LEU A 130 -8.93 4.55 -6.32
C LEU A 130 -9.77 3.31 -6.66
N GLY A 131 -9.74 2.27 -5.82
CA GLY A 131 -10.53 1.06 -6.00
C GLY A 131 -12.04 1.34 -6.09
N LYS A 132 -12.58 2.19 -5.20
CA LYS A 132 -14.00 2.60 -5.28
C LYS A 132 -14.35 3.35 -6.57
N ALA A 133 -13.43 4.18 -7.08
CA ALA A 133 -13.64 4.87 -8.35
C ALA A 133 -13.65 3.89 -9.53
N GLU A 134 -12.79 2.89 -9.51
CA GLU A 134 -12.72 1.83 -10.53
C GLU A 134 -13.95 0.93 -10.51
N GLU A 135 -14.40 0.50 -9.33
CA GLU A 135 -15.66 -0.25 -9.17
C GLU A 135 -16.86 0.55 -9.68
N GLY A 136 -16.91 1.84 -9.35
CA GLY A 136 -17.97 2.73 -9.83
C GLY A 136 -17.95 2.90 -11.35
N LEU A 137 -16.77 3.02 -11.96
CA LEU A 137 -16.61 3.08 -13.42
C LEU A 137 -17.08 1.79 -14.07
N ALA A 138 -16.65 0.63 -13.57
CA ALA A 138 -17.07 -0.67 -14.09
C ALA A 138 -18.59 -0.86 -14.01
N PHE A 139 -19.22 -0.43 -12.92
CA PHE A 139 -20.67 -0.46 -12.77
C PHE A 139 -21.38 0.41 -13.82
N ILE A 140 -20.94 1.67 -13.97
CA ILE A 140 -21.53 2.59 -14.95
C ILE A 140 -21.34 2.07 -16.38
N GLU A 141 -20.19 1.57 -16.74
CA GLU A 141 -19.91 1.01 -18.07
C GLU A 141 -20.80 -0.18 -18.38
N ASN A 142 -21.01 -1.07 -17.42
CA ASN A 142 -21.93 -2.21 -17.55
C ASN A 142 -23.37 -1.75 -17.76
N GLU A 143 -23.84 -0.75 -17.00
CA GLU A 143 -25.21 -0.21 -17.17
C GLU A 143 -25.38 0.51 -18.51
N MET A 144 -24.37 1.27 -18.95
CA MET A 144 -24.37 1.90 -20.28
C MET A 144 -24.45 0.87 -21.40
N VAL A 145 -23.68 -0.20 -21.34
CA VAL A 145 -23.71 -1.30 -22.32
C VAL A 145 -25.09 -1.97 -22.33
N ARG A 146 -25.71 -2.18 -21.16
CA ARG A 146 -27.04 -2.75 -21.04
C ARG A 146 -28.10 -1.87 -21.69
N ILE A 147 -28.06 -0.56 -21.45
CA ILE A 147 -28.96 0.42 -22.04
C ILE A 147 -28.78 0.46 -23.57
N LEU A 148 -27.54 0.57 -24.05
CA LEU A 148 -27.23 0.60 -25.47
C LEU A 148 -27.73 -0.65 -26.19
N ARG A 149 -27.55 -1.82 -25.58
CA ARG A 149 -28.07 -3.10 -26.12
C ARG A 149 -29.59 -3.11 -26.19
N THR A 150 -30.29 -2.57 -25.20
CA THR A 150 -31.77 -2.43 -25.20
C THR A 150 -32.24 -1.50 -26.29
N LEU A 151 -31.49 -0.47 -26.64
CA LEU A 151 -31.77 0.47 -27.72
C LEU A 151 -31.34 -0.04 -29.11
N GLY A 152 -30.65 -1.19 -29.18
CA GLY A 152 -30.09 -1.70 -30.44
C GLY A 152 -28.94 -0.84 -30.99
N LEU A 153 -28.27 -0.06 -30.12
CA LEU A 153 -27.15 0.79 -30.46
C LEU A 153 -25.83 0.19 -29.97
N GLN A 154 -24.76 0.40 -30.72
CA GLN A 154 -23.40 0.09 -30.27
C GLN A 154 -22.77 1.30 -29.57
N THR A 155 -23.06 2.51 -30.05
CA THR A 155 -22.57 3.78 -29.51
C THR A 155 -23.65 4.84 -29.60
N VAL A 156 -23.55 5.88 -28.76
CA VAL A 156 -24.45 7.04 -28.81
C VAL A 156 -23.92 8.00 -29.86
N THR A 157 -24.60 8.05 -31.00
CA THR A 157 -24.34 9.06 -32.05
C THR A 157 -25.60 9.86 -32.29
N LYS A 158 -25.43 11.13 -32.74
CA LYS A 158 -26.57 11.99 -33.07
C LYS A 158 -27.48 11.33 -34.08
N SER A 159 -26.90 10.78 -35.16
CA SER A 159 -27.63 10.05 -36.21
C SER A 159 -28.35 8.83 -35.72
N GLY A 160 -27.74 8.03 -34.83
CA GLY A 160 -28.36 6.86 -34.22
C GLY A 160 -29.58 7.21 -33.36
N VAL A 161 -29.48 8.30 -32.59
CA VAL A 161 -30.59 8.79 -31.78
C VAL A 161 -31.74 9.34 -32.66
N GLU A 162 -31.42 10.10 -33.72
CA GLU A 162 -32.43 10.56 -34.68
C GLU A 162 -33.17 9.41 -35.40
N GLU A 163 -32.44 8.35 -35.76
CA GLU A 163 -33.01 7.15 -36.36
C GLU A 163 -33.93 6.42 -35.36
N LEU A 164 -33.53 6.26 -34.10
CA LEU A 164 -34.36 5.73 -33.05
C LEU A 164 -35.67 6.49 -32.88
N PHE A 165 -35.63 7.81 -32.91
CA PHE A 165 -36.85 8.64 -32.83
C PHE A 165 -37.75 8.46 -34.05
N ARG A 166 -37.16 8.23 -35.25
CA ARG A 166 -37.92 8.03 -36.50
C ARG A 166 -38.70 6.71 -36.46
N VAL A 167 -38.08 5.61 -36.00
CA VAL A 167 -38.67 4.27 -35.97
C VAL A 167 -39.55 4.00 -34.75
N THR A 168 -39.40 4.82 -33.67
CA THR A 168 -40.12 4.63 -32.42
C THR A 168 -41.58 5.16 -32.53
N PRO A 169 -42.59 4.34 -32.25
CA PRO A 169 -44.00 4.75 -32.20
C PRO A 169 -44.22 5.89 -31.19
N HIS A 170 -45.17 6.80 -31.49
CA HIS A 170 -45.40 8.02 -30.73
C HIS A 170 -45.67 7.77 -29.23
N ASN A 171 -46.41 6.69 -28.89
CA ASN A 171 -46.72 6.28 -27.52
C ASN A 171 -45.50 5.80 -26.73
N LYS A 172 -44.40 5.38 -27.37
CA LYS A 172 -43.16 4.93 -26.74
C LYS A 172 -42.05 6.02 -26.66
N ARG A 173 -42.25 7.18 -27.30
CA ARG A 173 -41.24 8.24 -27.33
C ARG A 173 -40.93 8.82 -25.96
N LYS A 174 -41.91 8.92 -25.07
CA LYS A 174 -41.66 9.36 -23.68
C LYS A 174 -40.68 8.45 -22.95
N PHE A 175 -40.86 7.13 -23.13
CA PHE A 175 -39.95 6.13 -22.54
C PHE A 175 -38.53 6.22 -23.15
N LEU A 176 -38.46 6.40 -24.47
CA LEU A 176 -37.15 6.62 -25.13
C LEU A 176 -36.43 7.85 -24.59
N ILE A 177 -37.15 8.98 -24.40
CA ILE A 177 -36.54 10.19 -23.82
C ILE A 177 -36.01 9.93 -22.42
N GLU A 178 -36.72 9.17 -21.60
CA GLU A 178 -36.29 8.86 -20.22
C GLU A 178 -35.02 7.98 -20.22
N ILE A 179 -34.93 6.98 -21.09
CA ILE A 179 -33.72 6.17 -21.25
C ILE A 179 -32.53 7.01 -21.73
N LEU A 180 -32.74 7.92 -22.67
CA LEU A 180 -31.69 8.81 -23.16
C LEU A 180 -31.19 9.78 -22.07
N LYS A 181 -32.11 10.30 -21.23
CA LYS A 181 -31.71 11.11 -20.05
C LYS A 181 -30.89 10.29 -19.07
N GLN A 182 -31.31 9.05 -18.78
CA GLN A 182 -30.53 8.15 -17.92
C GLN A 182 -29.13 7.91 -18.48
N LEU A 183 -29.02 7.69 -19.79
CA LEU A 183 -27.73 7.50 -20.45
C LEU A 183 -26.84 8.76 -20.39
N ASP A 184 -27.42 9.95 -20.55
CA ASP A 184 -26.70 11.24 -20.37
C ASP A 184 -26.20 11.41 -18.92
N GLN A 185 -27.02 11.05 -17.92
CA GLN A 185 -26.63 11.08 -16.52
C GLN A 185 -25.47 10.10 -16.22
N LEU A 186 -25.53 8.89 -16.77
CA LEU A 186 -24.45 7.90 -16.64
C LEU A 186 -23.17 8.40 -17.30
N THR A 187 -23.26 9.03 -18.46
CA THR A 187 -22.11 9.60 -19.16
C THR A 187 -21.43 10.68 -18.32
N ARG A 188 -22.20 11.61 -17.76
CA ARG A 188 -21.67 12.67 -16.87
C ARG A 188 -21.05 12.08 -15.59
N SER A 189 -21.70 11.08 -15.01
CA SER A 189 -21.16 10.39 -13.82
C SER A 189 -19.86 9.67 -14.12
N ARG A 190 -19.75 9.02 -15.31
CA ARG A 190 -18.53 8.40 -15.80
C ARG A 190 -17.39 9.42 -15.93
N GLU A 191 -17.64 10.57 -16.58
CA GLU A 191 -16.65 11.63 -16.74
C GLU A 191 -16.13 12.15 -15.38
N GLN A 192 -17.04 12.34 -14.41
CA GLN A 192 -16.66 12.75 -13.05
C GLN A 192 -15.79 11.71 -12.34
N LEU A 193 -16.13 10.42 -12.47
CA LEU A 193 -15.33 9.33 -11.87
C LEU A 193 -13.98 9.16 -12.56
N VAL A 194 -13.90 9.31 -13.88
CA VAL A 194 -12.63 9.31 -14.62
C VAL A 194 -11.71 10.43 -14.14
N SER A 195 -12.26 11.64 -13.97
CA SER A 195 -11.50 12.77 -13.42
C SER A 195 -11.00 12.51 -12.00
N LYS A 196 -11.88 11.99 -11.12
CA LYS A 196 -11.50 11.63 -9.74
C LYS A 196 -10.44 10.54 -9.69
N ARG A 197 -10.58 9.46 -10.50
CA ARG A 197 -9.58 8.41 -10.63
C ARG A 197 -8.22 8.98 -11.01
N GLY A 198 -8.17 9.85 -12.03
CA GLY A 198 -6.94 10.51 -12.45
C GLY A 198 -6.30 11.39 -11.37
N THR A 199 -7.12 12.00 -10.50
CA THR A 199 -6.61 12.76 -9.36
C THR A 199 -6.03 11.84 -8.29
N TYR A 200 -6.72 10.75 -7.94
CA TYR A 200 -6.24 9.79 -6.94
C TYR A 200 -4.98 9.06 -7.42
N GLN A 201 -4.91 8.72 -8.72
CA GLN A 201 -3.71 8.12 -9.29
C GLN A 201 -2.49 9.05 -9.16
N ARG A 202 -2.63 10.33 -9.54
CA ARG A 202 -1.55 11.31 -9.36
C ARG A 202 -1.11 11.45 -7.90
N HIS A 203 -2.04 11.49 -6.95
CA HIS A 203 -1.68 11.54 -5.52
C HIS A 203 -0.92 10.29 -5.08
N ALA A 204 -1.29 9.10 -5.58
CA ALA A 204 -0.56 7.86 -5.28
C ALA A 204 0.86 7.91 -5.85
N ASP A 205 1.03 8.37 -7.10
CA ASP A 205 2.32 8.50 -7.77
C ASP A 205 3.21 9.57 -7.10
N GLU A 206 2.64 10.72 -6.74
CA GLU A 206 3.32 11.78 -5.98
C GLU A 206 3.77 11.29 -4.61
N HIS A 207 2.93 10.52 -3.90
CA HIS A 207 3.30 9.93 -2.62
C HIS A 207 4.48 8.98 -2.78
N LEU A 208 4.41 8.00 -3.70
CA LEU A 208 5.47 7.02 -3.92
C LEU A 208 6.77 7.64 -4.43
N SER A 209 6.72 8.74 -5.19
CA SER A 209 7.91 9.46 -5.64
C SER A 209 8.55 10.30 -4.55
N GLY A 210 7.78 10.71 -3.54
CA GLY A 210 8.24 11.52 -2.41
C GLY A 210 8.89 10.71 -1.28
N ILE A 211 8.71 9.39 -1.25
CA ILE A 211 9.25 8.50 -0.22
C ILE A 211 10.38 7.63 -0.77
N HIS A 212 11.24 7.15 0.12
CA HIS A 212 12.39 6.32 -0.28
C HIS A 212 12.64 5.20 0.71
N LEU A 213 13.28 4.14 0.21
CA LEU A 213 13.78 3.04 0.99
C LEU A 213 15.31 3.13 1.00
N ARG A 214 15.88 3.42 2.16
CA ARG A 214 17.32 3.57 2.37
C ARG A 214 17.86 2.39 3.16
N VAL A 215 18.92 1.78 2.66
CA VAL A 215 19.69 0.76 3.38
C VAL A 215 21.08 1.31 3.65
N LEU A 216 21.49 1.38 4.90
CA LEU A 216 22.81 1.89 5.28
C LEU A 216 23.91 0.81 5.22
N GLY A 217 23.51 -0.45 5.18
CA GLY A 217 24.39 -1.60 4.97
C GLY A 217 24.32 -2.13 3.55
N SER A 218 24.38 -3.45 3.40
CA SER A 218 24.29 -4.12 2.11
C SER A 218 22.95 -4.80 1.90
N VAL A 219 22.49 -4.84 0.67
CA VAL A 219 21.38 -5.68 0.24
C VAL A 219 21.94 -6.84 -0.54
N LEU A 220 21.68 -8.07 -0.08
CA LEU A 220 22.20 -9.27 -0.67
C LEU A 220 21.37 -9.74 -1.86
N GLU A 221 21.95 -10.57 -2.68
CA GLU A 221 21.26 -11.27 -3.76
C GLU A 221 20.04 -12.05 -3.25
N GLY A 222 18.97 -12.09 -4.03
CA GLY A 222 17.72 -12.77 -3.70
C GLY A 222 16.74 -11.94 -2.85
N VAL A 223 17.10 -10.71 -2.48
CA VAL A 223 16.15 -9.78 -1.86
C VAL A 223 15.21 -9.21 -2.91
N GLN A 224 13.93 -9.16 -2.59
CA GLN A 224 12.92 -8.50 -3.41
C GLN A 224 12.62 -7.10 -2.84
N VAL A 225 12.72 -6.08 -3.68
CA VAL A 225 12.34 -4.70 -3.35
C VAL A 225 11.04 -4.36 -4.07
N ARG A 226 10.04 -3.91 -3.31
CA ARG A 226 8.73 -3.56 -3.85
C ARG A 226 8.37 -2.11 -3.52
N ILE A 227 7.97 -1.34 -4.52
CA ILE A 227 7.46 0.03 -4.33
C ILE A 227 6.12 0.13 -5.07
N GLY A 228 5.02 0.25 -4.31
CA GLY A 228 3.69 0.09 -4.86
C GLY A 228 3.51 -1.28 -5.51
N ASP A 229 3.22 -1.28 -6.81
CA ASP A 229 3.07 -2.50 -7.61
C ASP A 229 4.36 -2.90 -8.34
N ALA A 230 5.34 -2.01 -8.44
CA ALA A 230 6.61 -2.29 -9.08
C ALA A 230 7.51 -3.16 -8.20
N VAL A 231 8.19 -4.12 -8.82
CA VAL A 231 9.05 -5.10 -8.15
C VAL A 231 10.42 -5.11 -8.80
N HIS A 232 11.46 -5.08 -7.97
CA HIS A 232 12.86 -5.25 -8.36
C HIS A 232 13.48 -6.41 -7.58
N ASN A 233 14.04 -7.39 -8.28
CA ASN A 233 14.78 -8.49 -7.66
C ASN A 233 16.27 -8.15 -7.68
N VAL A 234 16.89 -8.16 -6.52
CA VAL A 234 18.32 -7.89 -6.37
C VAL A 234 19.10 -9.11 -6.82
N THR A 235 19.89 -8.96 -7.88
CA THR A 235 20.67 -10.03 -8.51
C THR A 235 22.16 -9.98 -8.18
N GLU A 236 22.60 -8.92 -7.50
CA GLU A 236 23.97 -8.71 -7.04
C GLU A 236 23.97 -7.94 -5.72
N VAL A 237 25.06 -8.03 -4.97
CA VAL A 237 25.15 -7.31 -3.68
C VAL A 237 25.24 -5.81 -3.93
N LEU A 238 24.30 -5.07 -3.36
CA LEU A 238 24.25 -3.61 -3.42
C LEU A 238 24.71 -3.02 -2.09
N HIS A 239 25.63 -2.06 -2.13
CA HIS A 239 26.15 -1.37 -0.93
C HIS A 239 25.48 -0.01 -0.75
N ALA A 240 24.91 0.21 0.42
CA ALA A 240 24.20 1.43 0.81
C ALA A 240 23.23 1.99 -0.25
N PRO A 241 22.34 1.12 -0.83
CA PRO A 241 21.43 1.59 -1.86
C PRO A 241 20.29 2.43 -1.29
N VAL A 242 19.82 3.37 -2.12
CA VAL A 242 18.56 4.11 -1.90
C VAL A 242 17.65 3.78 -3.07
N PHE A 243 16.56 3.07 -2.79
CA PHE A 243 15.54 2.73 -3.78
C PHE A 243 14.44 3.80 -3.81
N HIS A 244 13.95 4.08 -4.99
CA HIS A 244 12.90 5.05 -5.25
C HIS A 244 12.08 4.64 -6.47
N MET A 245 10.87 5.18 -6.60
CA MET A 245 10.03 5.01 -7.78
C MET A 245 10.39 6.06 -8.83
N ALA A 246 10.60 5.64 -10.06
CA ALA A 246 10.67 6.51 -11.23
C ALA A 246 10.18 5.75 -12.46
N ASP A 247 9.44 6.41 -13.35
CA ASP A 247 8.93 5.84 -14.61
C ASP A 247 8.24 4.47 -14.43
N ASP A 248 7.38 4.35 -13.40
CA ASP A 248 6.66 3.14 -13.01
C ASP A 248 7.54 1.92 -12.68
N ALA A 249 8.82 2.15 -12.41
CA ALA A 249 9.78 1.11 -12.05
C ALA A 249 10.54 1.46 -10.77
N VAL A 250 11.05 0.42 -10.09
CA VAL A 250 11.95 0.59 -8.95
C VAL A 250 13.35 0.87 -9.47
N HIS A 251 13.86 2.05 -9.18
CA HIS A 251 15.25 2.45 -9.44
C HIS A 251 16.04 2.49 -8.14
N TRP A 252 17.35 2.36 -8.23
CA TRP A 252 18.22 2.52 -7.10
C TRP A 252 19.46 3.35 -7.47
N ARG A 253 20.02 4.02 -6.46
CA ARG A 253 21.26 4.74 -6.52
C ARG A 253 22.07 4.48 -5.26
N LEU A 254 23.37 4.64 -5.32
CA LEU A 254 24.21 4.61 -4.12
C LEU A 254 23.83 5.80 -3.25
N GLY A 255 23.59 5.57 -1.97
CA GLY A 255 23.45 6.64 -0.98
C GLY A 255 24.77 7.41 -0.94
N ALA A 256 24.70 8.75 -0.92
CA ALA A 256 25.88 9.52 -0.54
C ALA A 256 26.30 9.04 0.86
N ALA A 257 27.56 8.66 1.02
CA ALA A 257 28.10 8.44 2.35
C ALA A 257 27.99 9.79 3.07
N ASP A 258 27.04 9.89 4.02
CA ASP A 258 27.05 11.02 4.94
C ASP A 258 28.38 10.93 5.66
N THR A 259 29.30 11.83 5.32
CA THR A 259 30.56 12.03 6.02
C THR A 259 30.17 12.41 7.44
N LEU A 260 30.39 11.48 8.38
CA LEU A 260 30.34 11.72 9.82
C LEU A 260 31.36 12.75 10.22
#